data_e8b5b20ebcbd72bae2724ec5f8424f65
#
_entry.id   e8b5b20ebcbd72bae2724ec5f8424f65
#
_cell.length_a   1.000
_cell.length_b   1.000
_cell.length_c   1.000
_cell.angle_alpha   90.00
_cell.angle_beta   90.00
_cell.angle_gamma   90.00
#
_symmetry.space_group_name_H-M   'P 1'
#
loop_
_entity.id
_entity.type
_entity.pdbx_description
1 polymer ?
#
loop_
_entity_poly.entity_id
_entity_poly.type
_entity_poly.pdbx_seq_one_letter_code
_entity_poly.pdbx_strand_id
1 'polypeptide(L)'
;MRQIKLHPKIWIHVQKMYKHYYHNNYKNVLISLLGVDEQDANFSIFSKLSLEGGLIVIKDLLGNYEVKHPDNWNYHGDYVKNWRPQLIEYLHDNGIIYNEEAKNFSLTSGETISLIVPIRQSSNLIDLEFNDVFYNELRSEINKAYQERLFTSVMLLSRKLFENLIIEILRMKYPPNKPSNLEIYYLVNDQKFQNFTILLNNIEERKSDFTVDEHLVTEIISLIKPFRKGANANAHSIIIVSDENDILEFGIPRISALLLRLYLNIKNAI
;
A
#
# COMPACT_ATOMS: atom_id res chain seq x y z
N MET A 1 -7.53 8.09 36.30
CA MET A 1 -7.65 8.49 34.88
C MET A 1 -9.09 8.36 34.43
N ARG A 2 -9.74 9.42 33.98
CA ARG A 2 -11.07 9.29 33.33
C ARG A 2 -10.89 8.54 32.03
N GLN A 3 -11.61 7.43 31.87
CA GLN A 3 -11.68 6.75 30.58
C GLN A 3 -12.44 7.66 29.61
N ILE A 4 -11.71 8.30 28.69
CA ILE A 4 -12.31 9.08 27.61
C ILE A 4 -12.90 8.07 26.62
N LYS A 5 -14.21 8.09 26.44
CA LYS A 5 -14.91 7.30 25.41
C LYS A 5 -15.34 8.25 24.32
N LEU A 6 -15.04 7.92 23.08
CA LEU A 6 -15.53 8.68 21.94
C LEU A 6 -17.05 8.60 21.86
N HIS A 7 -17.68 9.74 21.62
CA HIS A 7 -19.13 9.84 21.54
C HIS A 7 -19.67 9.00 20.36
N PRO A 8 -20.81 8.29 20.53
CA PRO A 8 -21.39 7.44 19.47
C PRO A 8 -21.60 8.15 18.13
N LYS A 9 -21.87 9.45 18.12
CA LYS A 9 -21.99 10.25 16.89
C LYS A 9 -20.74 10.23 16.03
N ILE A 10 -19.55 10.20 16.64
CA ILE A 10 -18.27 10.07 15.92
C ILE A 10 -18.28 8.79 15.07
N TRP A 11 -18.69 7.68 15.66
CA TRP A 11 -18.71 6.39 14.99
C TRP A 11 -19.69 6.32 13.81
N ILE A 12 -20.83 7.01 13.91
CA ILE A 12 -21.78 7.11 12.79
C ILE A 12 -21.13 7.82 11.60
N HIS A 13 -20.39 8.91 11.84
CA HIS A 13 -19.65 9.61 10.80
C HIS A 13 -18.54 8.75 10.22
N VAL A 14 -17.71 8.17 11.07
CA VAL A 14 -16.61 7.29 10.66
C VAL A 14 -17.10 6.13 9.82
N GLN A 15 -18.15 5.42 10.24
CA GLN A 15 -18.74 4.31 9.47
C GLN A 15 -19.20 4.75 8.08
N LYS A 16 -19.91 5.87 7.98
CA LYS A 16 -20.40 6.39 6.70
C LYS A 16 -19.24 6.72 5.77
N MET A 17 -18.19 7.36 6.28
CA MET A 17 -17.02 7.74 5.49
C MET A 17 -16.19 6.52 5.09
N TYR A 18 -16.00 5.55 5.99
CA TYR A 18 -15.33 4.29 5.64
C TYR A 18 -16.07 3.52 4.54
N LYS A 19 -17.40 3.41 4.64
CA LYS A 19 -18.21 2.80 3.60
C LYS A 19 -18.10 3.54 2.26
N HIS A 20 -18.01 4.85 2.32
CA HIS A 20 -17.90 5.71 1.15
C HIS A 20 -16.51 5.60 0.47
N TYR A 21 -15.41 5.71 1.25
CA TYR A 21 -14.04 5.70 0.71
C TYR A 21 -13.54 4.31 0.32
N TYR A 22 -13.86 3.31 1.11
CA TYR A 22 -13.31 1.97 0.94
C TYR A 22 -14.28 0.97 0.32
N HIS A 23 -15.55 1.34 0.14
CA HIS A 23 -16.59 0.47 -0.42
C HIS A 23 -16.54 -0.94 0.19
N ASN A 24 -16.32 -1.96 -0.64
CA ASN A 24 -16.22 -3.35 -0.20
C ASN A 24 -14.86 -3.70 0.46
N ASN A 25 -13.86 -2.81 0.33
CA ASN A 25 -12.51 -3.07 0.85
C ASN A 25 -12.29 -2.58 2.30
N TYR A 26 -13.31 -1.99 2.94
CA TYR A 26 -13.18 -1.44 4.29
C TYR A 26 -12.76 -2.47 5.34
N LYS A 27 -13.13 -3.74 5.17
CA LYS A 27 -12.72 -4.83 6.06
C LYS A 27 -11.21 -5.01 6.10
N ASN A 28 -10.58 -5.09 4.92
CA ASN A 28 -9.13 -5.24 4.81
C ASN A 28 -8.38 -4.04 5.43
N VAL A 29 -8.94 -2.83 5.26
CA VAL A 29 -8.39 -1.64 5.89
C VAL A 29 -8.49 -1.72 7.41
N LEU A 30 -9.63 -2.14 7.97
CA LEU A 30 -9.80 -2.32 9.42
C LEU A 30 -8.88 -3.42 9.98
N ILE A 31 -8.74 -4.53 9.26
CA ILE A 31 -7.79 -5.60 9.63
C ILE A 31 -6.37 -5.03 9.70
N SER A 32 -5.96 -4.30 8.68
CA SER A 32 -4.61 -3.70 8.60
C SER A 32 -4.34 -2.69 9.70
N LEU A 33 -5.32 -1.81 10.00
CA LEU A 33 -5.15 -0.73 10.97
C LEU A 33 -5.25 -1.19 12.42
N LEU A 34 -6.13 -2.16 12.71
CA LEU A 34 -6.47 -2.54 14.07
C LEU A 34 -5.90 -3.90 14.49
N GLY A 35 -5.31 -4.64 13.55
CA GLY A 35 -4.82 -5.98 13.83
C GLY A 35 -5.89 -6.97 14.26
N VAL A 36 -7.13 -6.81 13.82
CA VAL A 36 -8.27 -7.68 14.17
C VAL A 36 -8.46 -8.80 13.17
N ASP A 37 -9.15 -9.86 13.58
CA ASP A 37 -9.48 -10.96 12.70
C ASP A 37 -10.59 -10.59 11.71
N GLU A 38 -10.67 -11.30 10.57
CA GLU A 38 -11.61 -11.01 9.49
C GLU A 38 -13.08 -11.01 9.95
N GLN A 39 -13.44 -11.92 10.87
CA GLN A 39 -14.79 -11.99 11.43
C GLN A 39 -15.14 -10.75 12.28
N ASP A 40 -14.14 -10.11 12.91
CA ASP A 40 -14.31 -8.90 13.72
C ASP A 40 -14.20 -7.63 12.90
N ALA A 41 -13.67 -7.71 11.67
CA ALA A 41 -13.50 -6.57 10.77
C ALA A 41 -14.83 -6.12 10.15
N ASN A 42 -15.74 -5.67 10.97
CA ASN A 42 -17.05 -5.14 10.57
C ASN A 42 -17.37 -3.87 11.36
N PHE A 43 -18.42 -3.15 10.97
CA PHE A 43 -18.74 -1.87 11.61
C PHE A 43 -19.16 -1.95 13.09
N SER A 44 -19.50 -3.13 13.61
CA SER A 44 -19.80 -3.30 15.03
C SER A 44 -18.54 -3.16 15.90
N ILE A 45 -17.35 -3.29 15.31
CA ILE A 45 -16.07 -3.12 16.03
C ILE A 45 -15.94 -1.71 16.61
N PHE A 46 -16.46 -0.67 15.94
CA PHE A 46 -16.35 0.71 16.40
C PHE A 46 -16.94 0.94 17.80
N SER A 47 -17.95 0.18 18.17
CA SER A 47 -18.53 0.26 19.53
C SER A 47 -17.65 -0.39 20.60
N LYS A 48 -16.68 -1.22 20.20
CA LYS A 48 -15.81 -2.00 21.08
C LYS A 48 -14.39 -1.42 21.14
N LEU A 49 -14.04 -0.47 20.25
CA LEU A 49 -12.70 0.10 20.19
C LEU A 49 -12.36 0.84 21.48
N SER A 50 -11.09 0.69 21.90
CA SER A 50 -10.47 1.62 22.86
C SER A 50 -10.40 3.02 22.24
N LEU A 51 -10.14 4.02 23.08
CA LEU A 51 -9.88 5.39 22.58
C LEU A 51 -8.75 5.37 21.52
N GLU A 52 -7.66 4.69 21.82
CA GLU A 52 -6.49 4.59 20.95
C GLU A 52 -6.84 3.95 19.61
N GLY A 53 -7.48 2.77 19.61
CA GLY A 53 -7.93 2.10 18.39
C GLY A 53 -8.89 2.97 17.56
N GLY A 54 -9.76 3.70 18.24
CA GLY A 54 -10.65 4.66 17.58
C GLY A 54 -9.91 5.81 16.91
N LEU A 55 -8.90 6.37 17.55
CA LEU A 55 -8.11 7.47 17.01
C LEU A 55 -7.21 7.01 15.85
N ILE A 56 -6.75 5.76 15.84
CA ILE A 56 -6.04 5.17 14.70
C ILE A 56 -6.92 5.18 13.44
N VAL A 57 -8.15 4.69 13.56
CA VAL A 57 -9.13 4.68 12.45
C VAL A 57 -9.44 6.11 11.98
N ILE A 58 -9.63 7.04 12.90
CA ILE A 58 -9.91 8.44 12.56
C ILE A 58 -8.70 9.09 11.87
N LYS A 59 -7.49 8.82 12.34
CA LYS A 59 -6.25 9.31 11.71
C LYS A 59 -6.12 8.84 10.26
N ASP A 60 -6.38 7.56 9.99
CA ASP A 60 -6.38 7.02 8.64
C ASP A 60 -7.40 7.74 7.74
N LEU A 61 -8.62 7.94 8.24
CA LEU A 61 -9.66 8.62 7.50
C LEU A 61 -9.29 10.08 7.19
N LEU A 62 -8.77 10.83 8.17
CA LEU A 62 -8.35 12.21 8.00
C LEU A 62 -7.18 12.36 7.03
N GLY A 63 -6.19 11.44 7.07
CA GLY A 63 -5.05 11.44 6.16
C GLY A 63 -5.43 11.07 4.72
N ASN A 64 -6.33 10.12 4.52
CA ASN A 64 -6.75 9.68 3.19
C ASN A 64 -7.62 10.72 2.46
N TYR A 65 -8.34 11.58 3.19
CA TYR A 65 -9.13 12.64 2.57
C TYR A 65 -8.29 13.60 1.73
N GLU A 66 -7.15 14.03 2.23
CA GLU A 66 -6.25 14.95 1.52
C GLU A 66 -5.65 14.34 0.24
N VAL A 67 -5.42 13.03 0.26
CA VAL A 67 -4.73 12.33 -0.84
C VAL A 67 -5.66 11.95 -1.98
N LYS A 68 -6.90 11.56 -1.67
CA LYS A 68 -7.79 10.91 -2.65
C LYS A 68 -8.89 11.81 -3.22
N HIS A 69 -9.24 12.88 -2.55
CA HIS A 69 -10.44 13.66 -2.91
C HIS A 69 -10.23 15.16 -2.75
N PRO A 70 -9.67 15.83 -3.76
CA PRO A 70 -9.64 17.29 -3.83
C PRO A 70 -11.06 17.85 -3.84
N ASP A 71 -11.22 19.10 -3.40
CA ASP A 71 -12.48 19.81 -3.09
C ASP A 71 -13.60 19.82 -4.15
N ASN A 72 -13.37 19.32 -5.34
CA ASN A 72 -14.32 19.30 -6.45
C ASN A 72 -15.14 18.01 -6.59
N TRP A 73 -15.20 17.18 -5.57
CA TRP A 73 -16.01 15.97 -5.58
C TRP A 73 -17.50 16.26 -5.33
N ASN A 74 -18.20 16.64 -6.39
CA ASN A 74 -19.59 17.06 -6.36
C ASN A 74 -20.64 15.92 -6.24
N TYR A 75 -20.24 14.66 -6.03
CA TYR A 75 -21.15 13.52 -6.26
C TYR A 75 -22.09 13.17 -5.11
N HIS A 76 -21.90 13.68 -3.88
CA HIS A 76 -22.68 13.25 -2.71
C HIS A 76 -23.19 14.35 -1.78
N GLY A 77 -23.39 15.57 -2.28
CA GLY A 77 -24.05 16.64 -1.54
C GLY A 77 -23.22 17.25 -0.39
N ASP A 78 -23.83 18.17 0.34
CA ASP A 78 -23.21 18.96 1.42
C ASP A 78 -22.63 18.11 2.56
N TYR A 79 -23.12 16.89 2.74
CA TYR A 79 -22.66 15.97 3.78
C TYR A 79 -21.19 15.57 3.59
N VAL A 80 -20.77 15.28 2.38
CA VAL A 80 -19.38 14.87 2.07
C VAL A 80 -18.43 16.06 2.18
N LYS A 81 -18.88 17.26 1.80
CA LYS A 81 -18.06 18.48 1.89
C LYS A 81 -17.71 18.88 3.31
N ASN A 82 -18.60 18.61 4.27
CA ASN A 82 -18.49 19.12 5.64
C ASN A 82 -18.13 18.05 6.67
N TRP A 83 -17.95 16.78 6.27
CA TRP A 83 -17.72 15.72 7.25
C TRP A 83 -16.43 15.89 8.05
N ARG A 84 -15.36 16.37 7.42
CA ARG A 84 -14.06 16.55 8.09
C ARG A 84 -14.09 17.63 9.17
N PRO A 85 -14.55 18.87 8.92
CA PRO A 85 -14.73 19.85 9.97
C PRO A 85 -15.64 19.36 11.10
N GLN A 86 -16.75 18.70 10.79
CA GLN A 86 -17.66 18.15 11.78
C GLN A 86 -17.01 17.05 12.64
N LEU A 87 -16.19 16.17 12.03
CA LEU A 87 -15.47 15.15 12.78
C LEU A 87 -14.45 15.78 13.73
N ILE A 88 -13.73 16.80 13.28
CA ILE A 88 -12.77 17.55 14.10
C ILE A 88 -13.48 18.27 15.26
N GLU A 89 -14.62 18.90 15.00
CA GLU A 89 -15.45 19.52 16.02
C GLU A 89 -15.92 18.50 17.08
N TYR A 90 -16.42 17.33 16.66
CA TYR A 90 -16.80 16.27 17.60
C TYR A 90 -15.62 15.72 18.40
N LEU A 91 -14.43 15.66 17.86
CA LEU A 91 -13.23 15.30 18.61
C LEU A 91 -12.92 16.37 19.66
N HIS A 92 -12.97 17.63 19.29
CA HIS A 92 -12.75 18.75 20.19
C HIS A 92 -13.75 18.76 21.35
N ASP A 93 -15.03 18.54 21.11
CA ASP A 93 -16.08 18.40 22.12
C ASP A 93 -15.83 17.24 23.10
N ASN A 94 -15.05 16.25 22.67
CA ASN A 94 -14.62 15.13 23.51
C ASN A 94 -13.25 15.37 24.17
N GLY A 95 -12.73 16.59 24.12
CA GLY A 95 -11.45 16.96 24.72
C GLY A 95 -10.23 16.52 23.93
N ILE A 96 -10.38 16.24 22.62
CA ILE A 96 -9.32 15.77 21.72
C ILE A 96 -9.10 16.81 20.64
N ILE A 97 -7.86 17.25 20.48
CA ILE A 97 -7.42 18.18 19.45
C ILE A 97 -6.66 17.39 18.38
N TYR A 98 -7.07 17.53 17.12
CA TYR A 98 -6.30 17.05 15.98
C TYR A 98 -5.38 18.15 15.46
N ASN A 99 -4.09 17.87 15.41
CA ASN A 99 -3.10 18.78 14.84
C ASN A 99 -2.90 18.41 13.34
N GLU A 100 -3.29 19.29 12.44
CA GLU A 100 -3.22 19.10 11.00
C GLU A 100 -1.78 18.97 10.47
N GLU A 101 -0.86 19.77 11.01
CA GLU A 101 0.54 19.78 10.56
C GLU A 101 1.30 18.54 11.05
N ALA A 102 1.14 18.22 12.32
CA ALA A 102 1.81 17.07 12.93
C ALA A 102 1.07 15.74 12.68
N LYS A 103 -0.16 15.78 12.13
CA LYS A 103 -1.06 14.62 11.90
C LYS A 103 -1.20 13.72 13.14
N ASN A 104 -1.32 14.34 14.31
CA ASN A 104 -1.43 13.65 15.59
C ASN A 104 -2.55 14.23 16.44
N PHE A 105 -2.82 13.58 17.57
CA PHE A 105 -3.84 14.00 18.53
C PHE A 105 -3.21 14.41 19.84
N SER A 106 -3.83 15.39 20.51
CA SER A 106 -3.55 15.77 21.89
C SER A 106 -4.85 15.93 22.68
N LEU A 107 -4.74 15.87 24.01
CA LEU A 107 -5.84 16.27 24.87
C LEU A 107 -5.91 17.80 24.96
N THR A 108 -7.08 18.33 25.27
CA THR A 108 -7.24 19.75 25.55
C THR A 108 -6.41 20.24 26.75
N SER A 109 -5.92 19.29 27.58
CA SER A 109 -4.92 19.54 28.63
C SER A 109 -3.48 19.76 28.09
N GLY A 110 -3.24 19.61 26.80
CA GLY A 110 -1.91 19.75 26.18
C GLY A 110 -1.10 18.45 26.13
N GLU A 111 -1.59 17.36 26.71
CA GLU A 111 -0.92 16.06 26.69
C GLU A 111 -1.06 15.39 25.30
N THR A 112 0.06 15.04 24.65
CA THR A 112 0.06 14.35 23.37
C THR A 112 -0.40 12.90 23.52
N ILE A 113 -1.33 12.47 22.69
CA ILE A 113 -1.80 11.09 22.66
C ILE A 113 -0.87 10.29 21.74
N SER A 114 -0.04 9.44 22.32
CA SER A 114 0.78 8.49 21.55
C SER A 114 -0.11 7.36 21.05
N LEU A 115 -0.35 7.33 19.73
CA LEU A 115 -1.03 6.21 19.09
C LEU A 115 -0.01 5.14 18.79
N ILE A 116 0.00 4.10 19.61
CA ILE A 116 0.69 2.86 19.24
C ILE A 116 -0.27 2.13 18.30
N VAL A 117 -0.09 2.34 16.99
CA VAL A 117 -0.76 1.47 16.02
C VAL A 117 -0.29 0.07 16.38
N PRO A 118 -1.19 -0.86 16.77
CA PRO A 118 -0.77 -2.23 16.91
C PRO A 118 -0.27 -2.63 15.53
N ILE A 119 1.06 -2.62 15.38
CA ILE A 119 1.67 -3.29 14.26
C ILE A 119 1.30 -4.74 14.51
N ARG A 120 0.17 -5.19 13.92
CA ARG A 120 0.09 -6.59 13.63
C ARG A 120 1.36 -6.80 12.84
N GLN A 121 2.33 -7.44 13.43
CA GLN A 121 3.30 -8.14 12.62
C GLN A 121 2.43 -9.06 11.77
N SER A 122 2.00 -8.55 10.61
CA SER A 122 1.60 -9.42 9.53
C SER A 122 2.78 -10.36 9.47
N SER A 123 2.56 -11.61 9.81
CA SER A 123 3.64 -12.60 9.79
C SER A 123 4.27 -12.63 8.40
N ASN A 124 3.62 -12.00 7.44
CA ASN A 124 3.98 -11.90 6.05
C ASN A 124 4.03 -10.43 5.58
N LEU A 125 5.07 -10.09 4.85
CA LEU A 125 5.18 -8.81 4.15
C LEU A 125 4.25 -8.77 2.92
N ILE A 126 4.11 -9.90 2.22
CA ILE A 126 3.28 -10.06 1.03
C ILE A 126 2.23 -11.15 1.29
N ASP A 127 0.97 -10.75 1.51
CA ASP A 127 -0.14 -11.67 1.81
C ASP A 127 -0.89 -12.16 0.57
N LEU A 128 -0.65 -11.57 -0.61
CA LEU A 128 -1.29 -11.99 -1.86
C LEU A 128 -0.71 -13.30 -2.39
N GLU A 129 -1.53 -14.10 -3.08
CA GLU A 129 -1.10 -15.32 -3.74
C GLU A 129 -0.94 -15.11 -5.25
N PHE A 130 0.11 -15.71 -5.81
CA PHE A 130 0.34 -15.77 -7.25
C PHE A 130 -0.19 -17.11 -7.77
N ASN A 131 -0.82 -17.10 -8.95
CA ASN A 131 -1.25 -18.33 -9.64
C ASN A 131 -0.07 -19.02 -10.34
N ASP A 132 1.10 -19.05 -9.71
CA ASP A 132 2.35 -19.61 -10.22
C ASP A 132 3.21 -20.09 -9.05
N VAL A 133 3.73 -21.31 -9.16
CA VAL A 133 4.52 -21.97 -8.11
C VAL A 133 5.79 -21.18 -7.80
N PHE A 134 6.54 -20.76 -8.82
CA PHE A 134 7.79 -20.03 -8.65
C PHE A 134 7.58 -18.71 -7.88
N TYR A 135 6.53 -17.94 -8.25
CA TYR A 135 6.24 -16.67 -7.57
C TYR A 135 5.74 -16.88 -6.14
N ASN A 136 4.99 -17.97 -5.87
CA ASN A 136 4.56 -18.28 -4.50
C ASN A 136 5.74 -18.74 -3.62
N GLU A 137 6.68 -19.50 -4.15
CA GLU A 137 7.91 -19.86 -3.45
C GLU A 137 8.74 -18.62 -3.14
N LEU A 138 8.96 -17.73 -4.12
CA LEU A 138 9.71 -16.49 -3.92
C LEU A 138 9.03 -15.56 -2.91
N ARG A 139 7.69 -15.45 -2.92
CA ARG A 139 6.91 -14.75 -1.90
C ARG A 139 7.15 -15.36 -0.51
N SER A 140 7.13 -16.69 -0.42
CA SER A 140 7.37 -17.38 0.84
C SER A 140 8.77 -17.09 1.39
N GLU A 141 9.80 -17.07 0.55
CA GLU A 141 11.16 -16.68 0.93
C GLU A 141 11.23 -15.21 1.40
N ILE A 142 10.54 -14.28 0.71
CA ILE A 142 10.46 -12.88 1.11
C ILE A 142 9.83 -12.76 2.51
N ASN A 143 8.70 -13.44 2.71
CA ASN A 143 7.98 -13.40 3.99
C ASN A 143 8.81 -14.00 5.12
N LYS A 144 9.48 -15.12 4.88
CA LYS A 144 10.40 -15.73 5.85
C LYS A 144 11.56 -14.79 6.20
N ALA A 145 12.20 -14.18 5.21
CA ALA A 145 13.27 -13.21 5.43
C ALA A 145 12.76 -11.98 6.24
N TYR A 146 11.54 -11.54 5.99
CA TYR A 146 10.92 -10.44 6.72
C TYR A 146 10.65 -10.81 8.18
N GLN A 147 10.09 -11.99 8.44
CA GLN A 147 9.84 -12.51 9.80
C GLN A 147 11.13 -12.65 10.60
N GLU A 148 12.20 -13.09 9.97
CA GLU A 148 13.53 -13.21 10.56
C GLU A 148 14.32 -11.89 10.61
N ARG A 149 13.71 -10.76 10.19
CA ARG A 149 14.30 -9.41 10.14
C ARG A 149 15.56 -9.32 9.27
N LEU A 150 15.67 -10.17 8.25
CA LEU A 150 16.74 -10.18 7.26
C LEU A 150 16.43 -9.18 6.13
N PHE A 151 16.34 -7.90 6.47
CA PHE A 151 15.78 -6.87 5.58
C PHE A 151 16.57 -6.67 4.27
N THR A 152 17.88 -6.84 4.29
CA THR A 152 18.68 -6.87 3.04
C THR A 152 18.22 -7.99 2.11
N SER A 153 17.95 -9.18 2.65
CA SER A 153 17.41 -10.30 1.87
C SER A 153 16.02 -10.00 1.34
N VAL A 154 15.16 -9.38 2.16
CA VAL A 154 13.83 -8.90 1.72
C VAL A 154 13.95 -8.01 0.49
N MET A 155 14.85 -7.03 0.50
CA MET A 155 15.05 -6.12 -0.63
C MET A 155 15.54 -6.83 -1.89
N LEU A 156 16.49 -7.74 -1.77
CA LEU A 156 17.04 -8.50 -2.89
C LEU A 156 16.02 -9.45 -3.52
N LEU A 157 15.29 -10.19 -2.69
CA LEU A 157 14.26 -11.14 -3.14
C LEU A 157 13.06 -10.40 -3.75
N SER A 158 12.63 -9.28 -3.15
CA SER A 158 11.56 -8.45 -3.71
C SER A 158 11.97 -7.84 -5.07
N ARG A 159 13.22 -7.42 -5.21
CA ARG A 159 13.75 -6.99 -6.51
C ARG A 159 13.66 -8.11 -7.54
N LYS A 160 14.08 -9.32 -7.20
CA LYS A 160 13.98 -10.49 -8.08
C LYS A 160 12.52 -10.76 -8.48
N LEU A 161 11.58 -10.67 -7.55
CA LEU A 161 10.15 -10.82 -7.82
C LEU A 161 9.65 -9.78 -8.83
N PHE A 162 9.97 -8.51 -8.63
CA PHE A 162 9.50 -7.42 -9.49
C PHE A 162 10.14 -7.49 -10.89
N GLU A 163 11.44 -7.78 -10.96
CA GLU A 163 12.16 -7.91 -12.21
C GLU A 163 11.57 -9.05 -13.08
N ASN A 164 11.33 -10.21 -12.48
CA ASN A 164 10.73 -11.35 -13.18
C ASN A 164 9.29 -11.10 -13.63
N LEU A 165 8.45 -10.47 -12.77
CA LEU A 165 7.08 -10.11 -13.16
C LEU A 165 7.06 -9.12 -14.33
N ILE A 166 7.96 -8.15 -14.36
CA ILE A 166 8.07 -7.19 -15.47
C ILE A 166 8.53 -7.91 -16.76
N ILE A 167 9.49 -8.83 -16.66
CA ILE A 167 9.91 -9.65 -17.81
C ILE A 167 8.70 -10.42 -18.37
N GLU A 168 7.93 -11.09 -17.53
CA GLU A 168 6.76 -11.86 -17.98
C GLU A 168 5.67 -10.96 -18.59
N ILE A 169 5.40 -9.80 -17.99
CA ILE A 169 4.47 -8.78 -18.52
C ILE A 169 4.91 -8.35 -19.92
N LEU A 170 6.21 -8.03 -20.10
CA LEU A 170 6.75 -7.63 -21.40
C LEU A 170 6.71 -8.78 -22.41
N ARG A 171 7.01 -10.01 -22.01
CA ARG A 171 6.95 -11.20 -22.88
C ARG A 171 5.53 -11.49 -23.37
N MET A 172 4.54 -11.35 -22.51
CA MET A 172 3.14 -11.52 -22.90
C MET A 172 2.68 -10.40 -23.85
N LYS A 173 3.05 -9.16 -23.54
CA LYS A 173 2.66 -7.99 -24.37
C LYS A 173 3.38 -7.96 -25.71
N TYR A 174 4.65 -8.37 -25.72
CA TYR A 174 5.54 -8.41 -26.91
C TYR A 174 6.10 -9.81 -27.12
N PRO A 175 5.31 -10.74 -27.68
CA PRO A 175 5.74 -12.13 -27.88
C PRO A 175 7.03 -12.22 -28.72
N PRO A 176 7.91 -13.21 -28.43
CA PRO A 176 9.25 -13.30 -29.01
C PRO A 176 9.28 -13.73 -30.48
N ASN A 177 8.13 -13.86 -31.14
CA ASN A 177 8.00 -14.23 -32.56
C ASN A 177 8.57 -13.17 -33.54
N LYS A 178 8.85 -11.96 -33.03
CA LYS A 178 9.51 -10.88 -33.75
C LYS A 178 10.81 -10.50 -33.05
N PRO A 179 11.97 -10.41 -33.77
CA PRO A 179 13.24 -10.02 -33.15
C PRO A 179 13.17 -8.68 -32.37
N SER A 180 12.49 -7.69 -32.95
CA SER A 180 12.28 -6.38 -32.29
C SER A 180 11.53 -6.45 -30.98
N ASN A 181 10.65 -7.43 -30.77
CA ASN A 181 9.95 -7.64 -29.51
C ASN A 181 10.88 -8.27 -28.47
N LEU A 182 11.72 -9.22 -28.92
CA LEU A 182 12.64 -9.91 -28.02
C LEU A 182 13.65 -8.93 -27.41
N GLU A 183 14.16 -7.98 -28.18
CA GLU A 183 15.12 -6.97 -27.73
C GLU A 183 14.59 -6.06 -26.61
N ILE A 184 13.27 -5.98 -26.45
CA ILE A 184 12.64 -5.17 -25.38
C ILE A 184 13.03 -5.68 -23.99
N TYR A 185 13.19 -6.99 -23.82
CA TYR A 185 13.46 -7.62 -22.53
C TYR A 185 14.64 -8.58 -22.51
N TYR A 186 15.26 -8.90 -23.66
CA TYR A 186 16.32 -9.89 -23.77
C TYR A 186 17.47 -9.40 -24.66
N LEU A 187 18.70 -9.63 -24.21
CA LEU A 187 19.93 -9.37 -24.96
C LEU A 187 20.34 -10.63 -25.67
N VAL A 188 20.06 -10.71 -26.97
CA VAL A 188 20.30 -11.93 -27.80
C VAL A 188 21.77 -12.32 -27.81
N ASN A 189 22.68 -11.35 -27.98
CA ASN A 189 24.12 -11.59 -28.04
C ASN A 189 24.71 -12.12 -26.73
N ASP A 190 24.16 -11.63 -25.59
CA ASP A 190 24.63 -11.97 -24.24
C ASP A 190 23.86 -13.16 -23.65
N GLN A 191 22.82 -13.65 -24.32
CA GLN A 191 21.92 -14.71 -23.87
C GLN A 191 21.36 -14.48 -22.46
N LYS A 192 20.99 -13.23 -22.14
CA LYS A 192 20.47 -12.84 -20.83
C LYS A 192 19.35 -11.82 -20.95
N PHE A 193 18.53 -11.72 -19.91
CA PHE A 193 17.53 -10.66 -19.83
C PHE A 193 18.20 -9.29 -19.67
N GLN A 194 17.49 -8.25 -20.14
CA GLN A 194 17.85 -6.86 -19.91
C GLN A 194 17.95 -6.57 -18.40
N ASN A 195 18.82 -5.65 -18.01
CA ASN A 195 18.90 -5.25 -16.61
C ASN A 195 17.63 -4.51 -16.17
N PHE A 196 17.37 -4.52 -14.87
CA PHE A 196 16.14 -3.98 -14.29
C PHE A 196 15.86 -2.51 -14.67
N THR A 197 16.90 -1.69 -14.83
CA THR A 197 16.76 -0.30 -15.26
C THR A 197 16.19 -0.20 -16.66
N ILE A 198 16.72 -0.99 -17.57
CA ILE A 198 16.29 -1.00 -18.98
C ILE A 198 14.89 -1.57 -19.10
N LEU A 199 14.55 -2.63 -18.34
CA LEU A 199 13.20 -3.17 -18.30
C LEU A 199 12.18 -2.12 -17.86
N LEU A 200 12.50 -1.33 -16.81
CA LEU A 200 11.62 -0.26 -16.33
C LEU A 200 11.48 0.88 -17.35
N ASN A 201 12.54 1.26 -18.03
CA ASN A 201 12.47 2.28 -19.08
C ASN A 201 11.65 1.75 -20.27
N ASN A 202 11.84 0.51 -20.68
CA ASN A 202 11.12 -0.09 -21.79
C ASN A 202 9.61 -0.17 -21.55
N ILE A 203 9.17 -0.52 -20.33
CA ILE A 203 7.74 -0.54 -20.01
C ILE A 203 7.17 0.88 -19.88
N GLU A 204 7.94 1.84 -19.38
CA GLU A 204 7.52 3.25 -19.26
C GLU A 204 7.37 3.91 -20.61
N GLU A 205 8.33 3.75 -21.52
CA GLU A 205 8.29 4.30 -22.88
C GLU A 205 7.10 3.75 -23.69
N ARG A 206 6.67 2.54 -23.38
CA ARG A 206 5.58 1.83 -24.07
C ARG A 206 4.28 1.78 -23.28
N LYS A 207 4.13 2.63 -22.27
CA LYS A 207 2.94 2.60 -21.39
C LYS A 207 1.63 2.76 -22.15
N SER A 208 1.61 3.57 -23.23
CA SER A 208 0.44 3.75 -24.09
C SER A 208 -0.03 2.47 -24.79
N ASP A 209 0.87 1.50 -25.00
CA ASP A 209 0.53 0.20 -25.61
C ASP A 209 -0.34 -0.64 -24.66
N PHE A 210 -0.33 -0.32 -23.34
CA PHE A 210 -1.15 -1.00 -22.34
C PHE A 210 -2.59 -0.49 -22.28
N THR A 211 -2.95 0.53 -23.07
CA THR A 211 -4.32 1.02 -23.25
C THR A 211 -5.04 1.30 -21.92
N VAL A 212 -6.03 0.47 -21.54
CA VAL A 212 -6.82 0.63 -20.31
C VAL A 212 -5.96 0.54 -19.02
N ASP A 213 -4.80 -0.08 -19.08
CA ASP A 213 -3.88 -0.25 -17.96
C ASP A 213 -2.73 0.78 -17.94
N GLU A 214 -2.73 1.79 -18.82
CA GLU A 214 -1.67 2.82 -18.88
C GLU A 214 -1.47 3.52 -17.52
N HIS A 215 -2.56 3.83 -16.83
CA HIS A 215 -2.53 4.43 -15.48
C HIS A 215 -1.87 3.48 -14.46
N LEU A 216 -2.14 2.18 -14.57
CA LEU A 216 -1.56 1.16 -13.70
C LEU A 216 -0.05 1.03 -13.92
N VAL A 217 0.39 1.03 -15.17
CA VAL A 217 1.82 1.07 -15.53
C VAL A 217 2.49 2.32 -14.95
N THR A 218 1.85 3.48 -15.09
CA THR A 218 2.38 4.76 -14.55
C THR A 218 2.54 4.70 -13.03
N GLU A 219 1.57 4.14 -12.31
CA GLU A 219 1.63 3.97 -10.86
C GLU A 219 2.74 2.98 -10.46
N ILE A 220 2.84 1.84 -11.12
CA ILE A 220 3.90 0.85 -10.89
C ILE A 220 5.28 1.50 -11.05
N ILE A 221 5.52 2.22 -12.14
CA ILE A 221 6.81 2.87 -12.41
C ILE A 221 7.15 3.90 -11.32
N SER A 222 6.18 4.70 -10.87
CA SER A 222 6.38 5.70 -9.83
C SER A 222 6.84 5.10 -8.50
N LEU A 223 6.37 3.91 -8.17
CA LEU A 223 6.71 3.20 -6.92
C LEU A 223 7.99 2.37 -7.05
N ILE A 224 8.19 1.72 -8.19
CA ILE A 224 9.32 0.80 -8.39
C ILE A 224 10.67 1.54 -8.57
N LYS A 225 10.68 2.73 -9.17
CA LYS A 225 11.93 3.50 -9.37
C LYS A 225 12.62 3.85 -8.05
N PRO A 226 11.93 4.40 -7.02
CA PRO A 226 12.51 4.61 -5.70
C PRO A 226 12.96 3.31 -5.04
N PHE A 227 12.10 2.26 -5.05
CA PHE A 227 12.46 0.94 -4.54
C PHE A 227 13.75 0.40 -5.16
N ARG A 228 13.88 0.42 -6.51
CA ARG A 228 15.08 -0.04 -7.22
C ARG A 228 16.33 0.70 -6.78
N LYS A 229 16.23 2.03 -6.60
CA LYS A 229 17.37 2.86 -6.12
C LYS A 229 17.81 2.40 -4.73
N GLY A 230 16.87 2.17 -3.81
CA GLY A 230 17.14 1.64 -2.48
C GLY A 230 17.72 0.22 -2.52
N ALA A 231 17.14 -0.70 -3.31
CA ALA A 231 17.62 -2.07 -3.44
C ALA A 231 19.04 -2.14 -4.03
N ASN A 232 19.37 -1.29 -5.02
CA ASN A 232 20.73 -1.20 -5.56
C ASN A 232 21.73 -0.66 -4.53
N ALA A 233 21.36 0.38 -3.77
CA ALA A 233 22.21 0.91 -2.71
C ALA A 233 22.52 -0.17 -1.67
N ASN A 234 21.53 -0.96 -1.27
CA ASN A 234 21.70 -2.08 -0.33
C ASN A 234 22.57 -3.22 -0.88
N ALA A 235 22.48 -3.49 -2.19
CA ALA A 235 23.28 -4.56 -2.81
C ALA A 235 24.78 -4.22 -2.94
N HIS A 236 25.12 -2.93 -3.00
CA HIS A 236 26.48 -2.46 -3.31
C HIS A 236 27.09 -1.59 -2.20
N SER A 237 26.38 -1.33 -1.10
CA SER A 237 26.88 -0.53 0.01
C SER A 237 27.06 -1.38 1.27
N ILE A 238 27.91 -0.86 2.18
CA ILE A 238 28.07 -1.40 3.52
C ILE A 238 26.84 -1.09 4.41
N ILE A 239 25.88 -0.33 3.88
CA ILE A 239 24.68 0.07 4.61
C ILE A 239 23.70 -1.11 4.61
N ILE A 240 23.44 -1.62 5.79
CA ILE A 240 22.43 -2.66 6.03
C ILE A 240 21.12 -1.94 6.35
N VAL A 241 20.04 -2.30 5.69
CA VAL A 241 18.68 -1.90 6.13
C VAL A 241 18.44 -2.57 7.46
N SER A 242 18.36 -1.79 8.51
CA SER A 242 18.26 -2.28 9.89
C SER A 242 16.87 -2.09 10.49
N ASP A 243 16.03 -1.25 9.85
CA ASP A 243 14.72 -0.87 10.37
C ASP A 243 13.59 -1.44 9.49
N GLU A 244 12.57 -1.96 10.15
CA GLU A 244 11.36 -2.46 9.52
C GLU A 244 10.57 -1.33 8.83
N ASN A 245 10.60 -0.12 9.39
CA ASN A 245 9.96 1.04 8.79
C ASN A 245 10.55 1.36 7.41
N ASP A 246 11.86 1.24 7.25
CA ASP A 246 12.51 1.43 5.95
C ASP A 246 11.96 0.45 4.89
N ILE A 247 11.70 -0.80 5.29
CA ILE A 247 11.10 -1.82 4.39
C ILE A 247 9.66 -1.46 4.03
N LEU A 248 8.88 -0.99 4.99
CA LEU A 248 7.48 -0.62 4.77
C LEU A 248 7.35 0.62 3.87
N GLU A 249 8.26 1.60 4.00
CA GLU A 249 8.30 2.80 3.16
C GLU A 249 8.53 2.48 1.67
N PHE A 250 9.23 1.39 1.36
CA PHE A 250 9.40 0.96 -0.04
C PHE A 250 8.13 0.45 -0.71
N GLY A 251 7.06 0.24 0.04
CA GLY A 251 5.75 -0.14 -0.49
C GLY A 251 5.73 -1.49 -1.22
N ILE A 252 6.57 -2.44 -0.80
CA ILE A 252 6.71 -3.77 -1.42
C ILE A 252 5.36 -4.47 -1.60
N PRO A 253 4.45 -4.53 -0.59
CA PRO A 253 3.12 -5.14 -0.76
C PRO A 253 2.32 -4.48 -1.87
N ARG A 254 2.33 -3.15 -1.94
CA ARG A 254 1.59 -2.38 -2.95
C ARG A 254 2.13 -2.63 -4.35
N ILE A 255 3.45 -2.60 -4.53
CA ILE A 255 4.10 -2.89 -5.82
C ILE A 255 3.75 -4.31 -6.27
N SER A 256 3.82 -5.29 -5.37
CA SER A 256 3.47 -6.70 -5.66
C SER A 256 2.02 -6.82 -6.15
N ALA A 257 1.07 -6.17 -5.47
CA ALA A 257 -0.34 -6.21 -5.83
C ALA A 257 -0.62 -5.55 -7.19
N LEU A 258 0.02 -4.43 -7.48
CA LEU A 258 -0.14 -3.73 -8.76
C LEU A 258 0.46 -4.53 -9.93
N LEU A 259 1.65 -5.11 -9.73
CA LEU A 259 2.29 -5.97 -10.74
C LEU A 259 1.46 -7.23 -11.01
N LEU A 260 0.97 -7.89 -9.96
CA LEU A 260 0.09 -9.06 -10.13
C LEU A 260 -1.19 -8.68 -10.89
N ARG A 261 -1.80 -7.55 -10.56
CA ARG A 261 -2.99 -7.06 -11.27
C ARG A 261 -2.70 -6.83 -12.75
N LEU A 262 -1.61 -6.14 -13.08
CA LEU A 262 -1.23 -5.90 -14.48
C LEU A 262 -0.96 -7.22 -15.21
N TYR A 263 -0.22 -8.15 -14.59
CA TYR A 263 0.05 -9.47 -15.11
C TYR A 263 -1.25 -10.23 -15.45
N LEU A 264 -2.22 -10.25 -14.52
CA LEU A 264 -3.50 -10.93 -14.70
C LEU A 264 -4.36 -10.27 -15.78
N ASN A 265 -4.39 -8.93 -15.84
CA ASN A 265 -5.14 -8.22 -16.89
C ASN A 265 -4.63 -8.56 -18.27
N ILE A 266 -3.30 -8.60 -18.47
CA ILE A 266 -2.71 -8.97 -19.77
C ILE A 266 -2.95 -10.44 -20.07
N LYS A 267 -2.75 -11.33 -19.10
CA LYS A 267 -2.96 -12.78 -19.29
C LYS A 267 -4.40 -13.11 -19.70
N ASN A 268 -5.38 -12.40 -19.18
CA ASN A 268 -6.79 -12.59 -19.49
C ASN A 268 -7.22 -11.93 -20.81
N ALA A 269 -6.39 -11.05 -21.38
CA ALA A 269 -6.65 -10.37 -22.65
C ALA A 269 -6.05 -11.10 -23.88
N ILE A 270 -5.23 -12.12 -23.65
CA ILE A 270 -4.62 -12.99 -24.69
C ILE A 270 -5.47 -14.23 -24.86
#